data_46ff5ca4c597f2b7df129590c3f486e0
#
_entry.id   46ff5ca4c597f2b7df129590c3f486e0
#
_cell.length_a   1.000
_cell.length_b   1.000
_cell.length_c   1.000
_cell.angle_alpha   90.00
_cell.angle_beta   90.00
_cell.angle_gamma   90.00
#
_symmetry.space_group_name_H-M   'P 1'
#
loop_
_entity.id
_entity.type
_entity.pdbx_description
1 polymer ?
#
loop_
_entity_poly.entity_id
_entity_poly.type
_entity_poly.pdbx_seq_one_letter_code
_entity_poly.pdbx_strand_id
1 'polypeptide(L)'
;MSTTHRVLVPFELPDADPIPTVVVETLAPMEVVVLGHYGLPEQTPPSVGRDQFEADAGTELDDLAEPFERAGVSVTTRLVFGKARAKTIDRVAVEENCDVVLTPGQADAVERLFVPLRGEENFDRVLSFVGELLGAADASVTLFHTSKESDRLPGEKILADATDRLVEAGVDPDRIDQRLSDGDDVGQRIVDLGDAFDLLVLGETEPSLLNRILGTVPAQVTADTDDPAFVVRNAERP
;
A
#
# COMPACT_ATOMS: atom_id res chain seq x y z
N MET A 1 11.33 -19.50 6.46
CA MET A 1 11.11 -18.45 7.46
C MET A 1 10.22 -17.43 6.78
N SER A 2 8.94 -17.34 7.14
CA SER A 2 8.08 -16.26 6.62
C SER A 2 8.68 -14.93 7.10
N THR A 3 9.05 -14.09 6.16
CA THR A 3 9.47 -12.72 6.47
C THR A 3 8.18 -11.94 6.64
N THR A 4 7.84 -11.58 7.88
CA THR A 4 6.68 -10.73 8.16
C THR A 4 6.90 -9.36 7.50
N HIS A 5 5.94 -8.91 6.71
CA HIS A 5 6.01 -7.60 6.06
C HIS A 5 5.86 -6.47 7.07
N ARG A 6 6.56 -5.36 6.81
CA ARG A 6 6.48 -4.15 7.61
C ARG A 6 5.88 -3.01 6.81
N VAL A 7 4.73 -2.53 7.26
CA VAL A 7 3.89 -1.57 6.55
C VAL A 7 4.02 -0.17 7.15
N LEU A 8 4.34 0.83 6.34
CA LEU A 8 4.27 2.24 6.72
C LEU A 8 2.86 2.78 6.45
N VAL A 9 2.24 3.36 7.47
CA VAL A 9 0.92 4.02 7.38
C VAL A 9 1.11 5.51 7.65
N PRO A 10 1.16 6.38 6.61
CA PRO A 10 1.44 7.79 6.76
C PRO A 10 0.16 8.62 6.90
N PHE A 11 0.05 9.36 8.00
CA PHE A 11 -0.98 10.36 8.25
C PHE A 11 -0.44 11.78 8.06
N GLU A 12 -1.29 12.69 7.60
CA GLU A 12 -1.00 14.12 7.55
C GLU A 12 -1.69 14.82 8.71
N LEU A 13 -0.90 15.35 9.63
CA LEU A 13 -1.37 16.05 10.81
C LEU A 13 -1.36 17.58 10.60
N PRO A 14 -2.25 18.34 11.25
CA PRO A 14 -3.33 17.87 12.09
C PRO A 14 -4.59 17.46 11.32
N ASP A 15 -5.57 16.94 12.03
CA ASP A 15 -6.90 16.56 11.52
C ASP A 15 -6.88 15.41 10.50
N ALA A 16 -6.07 14.38 10.76
CA ALA A 16 -5.99 13.20 9.90
C ALA A 16 -7.21 12.28 10.07
N ASP A 17 -7.74 11.80 8.93
CA ASP A 17 -8.78 10.78 8.92
C ASP A 17 -8.22 9.41 9.34
N PRO A 18 -8.92 8.64 10.21
CA PRO A 18 -8.49 7.30 10.59
C PRO A 18 -8.62 6.30 9.42
N ILE A 19 -7.79 5.26 9.45
CA ILE A 19 -7.91 4.14 8.50
C ILE A 19 -9.16 3.31 8.85
N PRO A 20 -9.96 2.87 7.85
CA PRO A 20 -11.09 1.98 8.08
C PRO A 20 -10.68 0.71 8.85
N THR A 21 -11.46 0.32 9.85
CA THR A 21 -11.16 -0.83 10.71
C THR A 21 -10.98 -2.12 9.92
N VAL A 22 -11.76 -2.31 8.86
CA VAL A 22 -11.65 -3.48 7.96
C VAL A 22 -10.29 -3.57 7.26
N VAL A 23 -9.63 -2.43 6.97
CA VAL A 23 -8.26 -2.39 6.43
C VAL A 23 -7.24 -2.66 7.52
N VAL A 24 -7.43 -2.08 8.72
CA VAL A 24 -6.56 -2.32 9.89
C VAL A 24 -6.50 -3.81 10.23
N GLU A 25 -7.63 -4.51 10.23
CA GLU A 25 -7.73 -5.94 10.54
C GLU A 25 -6.91 -6.81 9.57
N THR A 26 -6.78 -6.41 8.30
CA THR A 26 -5.94 -7.15 7.33
C THR A 26 -4.45 -7.11 7.65
N LEU A 27 -4.02 -6.13 8.47
CA LEU A 27 -2.63 -5.94 8.87
C LEU A 27 -2.26 -6.68 10.16
N ALA A 28 -3.19 -7.40 10.80
CA ALA A 28 -2.95 -8.11 12.05
C ALA A 28 -1.70 -9.03 12.06
N PRO A 29 -1.35 -9.76 10.98
CA PRO A 29 -0.14 -10.59 10.96
C PRO A 29 1.16 -9.82 10.70
N MET A 30 1.11 -8.50 10.48
CA MET A 30 2.23 -7.68 10.03
C MET A 30 2.75 -6.76 11.14
N GLU A 31 3.91 -6.13 10.88
CA GLU A 31 4.40 -5.01 11.68
C GLU A 31 3.97 -3.69 11.02
N VAL A 32 3.52 -2.72 11.82
CA VAL A 32 3.06 -1.43 11.31
C VAL A 32 3.86 -0.28 11.91
N VAL A 33 4.29 0.64 11.06
CA VAL A 33 4.85 1.93 11.46
C VAL A 33 3.82 3.02 11.13
N VAL A 34 3.23 3.60 12.16
CA VAL A 34 2.30 4.73 12.04
C VAL A 34 3.11 6.02 12.00
N LEU A 35 3.13 6.69 10.85
CA LEU A 35 3.85 7.94 10.65
C LEU A 35 2.91 9.13 10.69
N GLY A 36 3.05 10.00 11.69
CA GLY A 36 2.46 11.34 11.70
C GLY A 36 3.41 12.34 11.02
N HIS A 37 3.02 12.88 9.89
CA HIS A 37 3.71 13.98 9.24
C HIS A 37 2.99 15.30 9.55
N TYR A 38 3.59 16.15 10.38
CA TYR A 38 3.06 17.48 10.65
C TYR A 38 3.59 18.48 9.62
N GLY A 39 2.72 18.94 8.72
CA GLY A 39 3.06 19.87 7.65
C GLY A 39 3.41 21.27 8.19
N LEU A 40 4.60 21.78 7.89
CA LEU A 40 5.04 23.11 8.32
C LEU A 40 5.08 24.09 7.15
N PRO A 41 4.69 25.39 7.37
CA PRO A 41 4.92 26.45 6.40
C PRO A 41 6.40 26.59 6.02
N GLU A 42 6.68 27.05 4.79
CA GLU A 42 8.05 27.13 4.26
C GLU A 42 9.05 27.89 5.12
N GLN A 43 8.57 28.90 5.86
CA GLN A 43 9.43 29.77 6.70
C GLN A 43 9.57 29.27 8.14
N THR A 44 8.86 28.19 8.54
CA THR A 44 8.90 27.67 9.91
C THR A 44 10.00 26.61 10.05
N PRO A 45 10.98 26.81 10.94
CA PRO A 45 11.96 25.76 11.26
C PRO A 45 11.26 24.55 11.94
N PRO A 46 11.68 23.31 11.65
CA PRO A 46 11.10 22.11 12.28
C PRO A 46 11.16 22.10 13.82
N SER A 47 12.20 22.71 14.42
CA SER A 47 12.32 22.84 15.88
C SER A 47 11.21 23.69 16.48
N VAL A 48 10.87 24.82 15.83
CA VAL A 48 9.79 25.70 16.30
C VAL A 48 8.43 25.03 16.20
N GLY A 49 8.18 24.32 15.09
CA GLY A 49 6.95 23.53 14.94
C GLY A 49 6.84 22.44 16.00
N ARG A 50 7.94 21.74 16.29
CA ARG A 50 8.00 20.74 17.34
C ARG A 50 7.68 21.35 18.70
N ASP A 51 8.37 22.39 19.10
CA ASP A 51 8.20 23.05 20.43
C ASP A 51 6.74 23.51 20.64
N GLN A 52 6.04 23.86 19.56
CA GLN A 52 4.69 24.39 19.62
C GLN A 52 3.59 23.30 19.55
N PHE A 53 3.79 22.25 18.77
CA PHE A 53 2.72 21.31 18.38
C PHE A 53 2.99 19.85 18.78
N GLU A 54 4.17 19.52 19.37
CA GLU A 54 4.54 18.11 19.62
C GLU A 54 3.56 17.39 20.55
N ALA A 55 3.04 18.06 21.57
CA ALA A 55 2.12 17.45 22.52
C ALA A 55 0.77 17.10 21.87
N ASP A 56 0.20 18.03 21.13
CA ASP A 56 -1.11 17.84 20.47
C ASP A 56 -0.99 16.84 19.32
N ALA A 57 0.03 16.97 18.48
CA ALA A 57 0.30 16.04 17.38
C ALA A 57 0.66 14.63 17.87
N GLY A 58 1.33 14.51 19.04
CA GLY A 58 1.62 13.22 19.67
C GLY A 58 0.35 12.54 20.14
N THR A 59 -0.56 13.27 20.78
CA THR A 59 -1.86 12.73 21.21
C THR A 59 -2.70 12.25 20.03
N GLU A 60 -2.79 13.06 18.96
CA GLU A 60 -3.50 12.67 17.75
C GLU A 60 -2.88 11.42 17.09
N LEU A 61 -1.55 11.33 17.05
CA LEU A 61 -0.85 10.16 16.51
C LEU A 61 -1.11 8.89 17.33
N ASP A 62 -1.17 8.99 18.66
CA ASP A 62 -1.51 7.89 19.55
C ASP A 62 -2.96 7.43 19.32
N ASP A 63 -3.91 8.36 19.16
CA ASP A 63 -5.30 8.06 18.83
C ASP A 63 -5.43 7.34 17.47
N LEU A 64 -4.62 7.74 16.48
CA LEU A 64 -4.57 7.09 15.16
C LEU A 64 -3.91 5.71 15.19
N ALA A 65 -3.01 5.46 16.13
CA ALA A 65 -2.34 4.16 16.33
C ALA A 65 -3.21 3.16 17.10
N GLU A 66 -4.09 3.63 18.00
CA GLU A 66 -4.91 2.78 18.88
C GLU A 66 -5.75 1.71 18.15
N PRO A 67 -6.37 1.95 16.96
CA PRO A 67 -7.09 0.91 16.22
C PRO A 67 -6.21 -0.27 15.82
N PHE A 68 -4.96 -0.03 15.43
CA PHE A 68 -3.99 -1.09 15.09
C PHE A 68 -3.62 -1.92 16.31
N GLU A 69 -3.35 -1.28 17.45
CA GLU A 69 -3.03 -1.98 18.70
C GLU A 69 -4.22 -2.84 19.16
N ARG A 70 -5.46 -2.32 19.06
CA ARG A 70 -6.69 -3.07 19.37
C ARG A 70 -6.90 -4.28 18.45
N ALA A 71 -6.48 -4.20 17.20
CA ALA A 71 -6.48 -5.32 16.25
C ALA A 71 -5.34 -6.33 16.51
N GLY A 72 -4.46 -6.08 17.48
CA GLY A 72 -3.34 -6.96 17.82
C GLY A 72 -2.12 -6.79 16.92
N VAL A 73 -2.07 -5.73 16.12
CA VAL A 73 -0.92 -5.38 15.27
C VAL A 73 0.26 -4.92 16.12
N SER A 74 1.49 -5.30 15.75
CA SER A 74 2.71 -4.74 16.35
C SER A 74 2.96 -3.35 15.79
N VAL A 75 2.79 -2.30 16.62
CA VAL A 75 2.83 -0.89 16.18
C VAL A 75 4.08 -0.18 16.67
N THR A 76 4.66 0.65 15.81
CA THR A 76 5.67 1.65 16.13
C THR A 76 5.18 3.01 15.63
N THR A 77 5.23 4.06 16.45
CA THR A 77 4.83 5.40 16.05
C THR A 77 6.03 6.28 15.72
N ARG A 78 5.90 7.15 14.71
CA ARG A 78 6.92 8.12 14.31
C ARG A 78 6.28 9.47 14.01
N LEU A 79 6.65 10.51 14.75
CA LEU A 79 6.19 11.88 14.51
C LEU A 79 7.29 12.70 13.85
N VAL A 80 6.99 13.29 12.70
CA VAL A 80 7.95 14.10 11.93
C VAL A 80 7.35 15.46 11.56
N PHE A 81 8.04 16.51 11.94
CA PHE A 81 7.75 17.89 11.53
C PHE A 81 8.53 18.24 10.27
N GLY A 82 7.86 18.61 9.19
CA GLY A 82 8.53 18.86 7.91
C GLY A 82 7.65 19.52 6.87
N LYS A 83 8.25 19.79 5.70
CA LYS A 83 7.58 20.49 4.58
C LYS A 83 7.24 19.55 3.43
N ALA A 84 8.05 18.53 3.24
CA ALA A 84 7.99 17.64 2.08
C ALA A 84 7.50 16.26 2.50
N ARG A 85 6.17 16.08 2.55
CA ARG A 85 5.50 14.83 2.98
C ARG A 85 6.04 13.61 2.23
N ALA A 86 6.06 13.64 0.89
CA ALA A 86 6.53 12.52 0.09
C ALA A 86 7.96 12.08 0.43
N LYS A 87 8.90 13.05 0.53
CA LYS A 87 10.29 12.76 0.92
C LYS A 87 10.40 12.23 2.35
N THR A 88 9.52 12.68 3.25
CA THR A 88 9.48 12.18 4.63
C THR A 88 9.04 10.72 4.65
N ILE A 89 8.00 10.37 3.90
CA ILE A 89 7.51 9.00 3.76
C ILE A 89 8.61 8.08 3.22
N ASP A 90 9.26 8.47 2.10
CA ASP A 90 10.36 7.68 1.52
C ASP A 90 11.50 7.47 2.52
N ARG A 91 11.93 8.52 3.21
CA ARG A 91 13.01 8.45 4.19
C ARG A 91 12.64 7.56 5.37
N VAL A 92 11.45 7.73 5.95
CA VAL A 92 11.01 6.93 7.11
C VAL A 92 10.80 5.47 6.70
N ALA A 93 10.28 5.20 5.51
CA ALA A 93 10.15 3.84 5.01
C ALA A 93 11.52 3.13 4.92
N VAL A 94 12.58 3.84 4.52
CA VAL A 94 13.95 3.31 4.52
C VAL A 94 14.51 3.15 5.94
N GLU A 95 14.38 4.17 6.80
CA GLU A 95 14.88 4.17 8.19
C GLU A 95 14.25 3.04 9.02
N GLU A 96 12.97 2.78 8.82
CA GLU A 96 12.20 1.77 9.56
C GLU A 96 12.15 0.41 8.84
N ASN A 97 12.84 0.25 7.71
CA ASN A 97 12.83 -0.96 6.88
C ASN A 97 11.41 -1.40 6.47
N CYS A 98 10.53 -0.45 6.17
CA CYS A 98 9.21 -0.76 5.65
C CYS A 98 9.29 -1.18 4.18
N ASP A 99 8.75 -2.32 3.86
CA ASP A 99 8.69 -2.85 2.49
C ASP A 99 7.34 -2.61 1.81
N VAL A 100 6.37 -2.08 2.55
CA VAL A 100 5.07 -1.68 2.02
C VAL A 100 4.70 -0.29 2.56
N VAL A 101 4.03 0.52 1.74
CA VAL A 101 3.43 1.81 2.15
C VAL A 101 1.94 1.77 1.84
N LEU A 102 1.10 2.05 2.85
CA LEU A 102 -0.33 2.22 2.67
C LEU A 102 -0.64 3.65 2.21
N THR A 103 -1.35 3.79 1.11
CA THR A 103 -2.06 5.02 0.77
C THR A 103 -3.46 4.91 1.36
N PRO A 104 -3.84 5.80 2.29
CA PRO A 104 -5.15 5.78 2.91
C PRO A 104 -6.27 5.95 1.88
N GLY A 105 -7.41 5.34 2.15
CA GLY A 105 -8.64 5.43 1.38
C GLY A 105 -9.83 4.96 2.20
N GLN A 106 -11.02 4.97 1.63
CA GLN A 106 -12.25 4.51 2.27
C GLN A 106 -12.55 3.07 1.82
N ALA A 107 -12.97 2.23 2.74
CA ALA A 107 -13.46 0.89 2.45
C ALA A 107 -14.48 0.46 3.51
N ASP A 108 -15.63 -0.02 3.07
CA ASP A 108 -16.66 -0.61 3.94
C ASP A 108 -16.40 -2.09 4.20
N ALA A 109 -15.69 -2.75 3.30
CA ALA A 109 -15.28 -4.16 3.37
C ALA A 109 -13.93 -4.37 2.68
N VAL A 110 -13.26 -5.51 2.92
CA VAL A 110 -12.11 -5.98 2.16
C VAL A 110 -12.41 -7.41 1.69
N GLU A 111 -13.18 -7.52 0.61
CA GLU A 111 -13.60 -8.79 0.01
C GLU A 111 -12.92 -9.07 -1.34
N ARG A 112 -12.48 -8.01 -2.03
CA ARG A 112 -11.94 -8.10 -3.39
C ARG A 112 -10.68 -7.26 -3.53
N LEU A 113 -9.56 -7.96 -3.71
CA LEU A 113 -8.26 -7.35 -3.96
C LEU A 113 -7.97 -7.25 -5.45
N PHE A 114 -7.37 -6.17 -5.90
CA PHE A 114 -6.89 -6.00 -7.27
C PHE A 114 -5.37 -5.86 -7.30
N VAL A 115 -4.71 -6.74 -8.07
CA VAL A 115 -3.25 -6.83 -8.13
C VAL A 115 -2.77 -6.75 -9.58
N PRO A 116 -2.45 -5.55 -10.09
CA PRO A 116 -1.86 -5.39 -11.41
C PRO A 116 -0.38 -5.80 -11.37
N LEU A 117 -0.01 -6.77 -12.20
CA LEU A 117 1.34 -7.29 -12.35
C LEU A 117 1.99 -6.74 -13.62
N ARG A 118 3.19 -6.19 -13.53
CA ARG A 118 3.91 -5.55 -14.65
C ARG A 118 5.14 -6.30 -15.15
N GLY A 119 5.37 -7.52 -14.70
CA GLY A 119 6.55 -8.31 -15.06
C GLY A 119 7.18 -8.95 -13.83
N GLU A 120 8.46 -9.36 -13.96
CA GLU A 120 9.15 -10.14 -12.94
C GLU A 120 9.73 -9.26 -11.79
N GLU A 121 9.86 -7.95 -12.00
CA GLU A 121 10.40 -7.04 -11.00
C GLU A 121 9.43 -6.96 -9.80
N ASN A 122 9.95 -7.17 -8.59
CA ASN A 122 9.19 -7.15 -7.34
C ASN A 122 8.06 -8.21 -7.22
N PHE A 123 7.97 -9.14 -8.18
CA PHE A 123 6.91 -10.13 -8.30
C PHE A 123 6.73 -11.00 -7.04
N ASP A 124 7.82 -11.64 -6.59
CA ASP A 124 7.78 -12.53 -5.42
C ASP A 124 7.38 -11.79 -4.14
N ARG A 125 7.80 -10.53 -3.99
CA ARG A 125 7.48 -9.70 -2.83
C ARG A 125 6.03 -9.27 -2.82
N VAL A 126 5.50 -8.83 -3.96
CA VAL A 126 4.08 -8.49 -4.12
C VAL A 126 3.21 -9.69 -3.77
N LEU A 127 3.51 -10.87 -4.32
CA LEU A 127 2.72 -12.08 -4.06
C LEU A 127 2.86 -12.58 -2.62
N SER A 128 4.04 -12.44 -1.99
CA SER A 128 4.22 -12.73 -0.57
C SER A 128 3.31 -11.85 0.29
N PHE A 129 3.27 -10.54 0.02
CA PHE A 129 2.42 -9.60 0.73
C PHE A 129 0.93 -9.90 0.50
N VAL A 130 0.52 -10.15 -0.75
CA VAL A 130 -0.85 -10.54 -1.09
C VAL A 130 -1.26 -11.83 -0.36
N GLY A 131 -0.36 -12.81 -0.29
CA GLY A 131 -0.60 -14.06 0.44
C GLY A 131 -0.85 -13.83 1.94
N GLU A 132 -0.11 -12.91 2.58
CA GLU A 132 -0.33 -12.53 3.98
C GLU A 132 -1.68 -11.81 4.17
N LEU A 133 -2.05 -10.89 3.27
CA LEU A 133 -3.36 -10.22 3.30
C LEU A 133 -4.50 -11.22 3.18
N LEU A 134 -4.43 -12.15 2.21
CA LEU A 134 -5.45 -13.18 1.99
C LEU A 134 -5.51 -14.20 3.12
N GLY A 135 -4.42 -14.37 3.87
CA GLY A 135 -4.39 -15.19 5.08
C GLY A 135 -5.12 -14.53 6.26
N ALA A 136 -5.17 -13.21 6.31
CA ALA A 136 -5.82 -12.43 7.36
C ALA A 136 -7.29 -12.07 7.04
N ALA A 137 -7.66 -11.97 5.76
CA ALA A 137 -8.98 -11.57 5.30
C ALA A 137 -9.66 -12.70 4.51
N ASP A 138 -10.98 -12.81 4.65
CA ASP A 138 -11.82 -13.68 3.78
C ASP A 138 -12.14 -12.94 2.48
N ALA A 139 -11.09 -12.73 1.67
CA ALA A 139 -11.15 -11.95 0.43
C ALA A 139 -10.70 -12.80 -0.77
N SER A 140 -11.13 -12.43 -1.96
CA SER A 140 -10.64 -12.93 -3.24
C SER A 140 -9.63 -11.94 -3.85
N VAL A 141 -8.81 -12.43 -4.78
CA VAL A 141 -7.84 -11.60 -5.51
C VAL A 141 -8.04 -11.73 -7.01
N THR A 142 -8.02 -10.61 -7.71
CA THR A 142 -7.92 -10.57 -9.17
C THR A 142 -6.49 -10.17 -9.56
N LEU A 143 -5.74 -11.12 -10.09
CA LEU A 143 -4.44 -10.90 -10.72
C LEU A 143 -4.67 -10.33 -12.11
N PHE A 144 -4.12 -9.16 -12.37
CA PHE A 144 -4.33 -8.45 -13.62
C PHE A 144 -3.01 -8.22 -14.37
N HIS A 145 -3.03 -8.45 -15.67
CA HIS A 145 -1.92 -8.10 -16.55
C HIS A 145 -2.42 -7.51 -17.85
N THR A 146 -1.66 -6.56 -18.42
CA THR A 146 -1.91 -6.03 -19.75
C THR A 146 -0.79 -6.47 -20.68
N SER A 147 -1.12 -6.97 -21.84
CA SER A 147 -0.16 -7.32 -22.88
C SER A 147 -0.62 -6.85 -24.24
N LYS A 148 0.35 -6.67 -25.18
CA LYS A 148 0.01 -6.57 -26.60
C LYS A 148 -0.37 -7.95 -27.12
N GLU A 149 -1.16 -8.00 -28.19
CA GLU A 149 -1.55 -9.28 -28.80
C GLU A 149 -0.33 -10.15 -29.17
N SER A 150 0.80 -9.52 -29.56
CA SER A 150 2.07 -10.20 -29.81
C SER A 150 2.71 -10.85 -28.56
N ASP A 151 2.37 -10.35 -27.37
CA ASP A 151 2.98 -10.73 -26.09
C ASP A 151 2.00 -11.47 -25.16
N ARG A 152 0.88 -11.95 -25.71
CA ARG A 152 -0.19 -12.60 -24.96
C ARG A 152 0.30 -13.83 -24.17
N LEU A 153 1.09 -14.70 -24.81
CA LEU A 153 1.61 -15.91 -24.14
C LEU A 153 2.51 -15.60 -22.93
N PRO A 154 3.45 -14.63 -22.99
CA PRO A 154 4.15 -14.15 -21.80
C PRO A 154 3.23 -13.62 -20.71
N GLY A 155 2.16 -12.88 -21.07
CA GLY A 155 1.20 -12.36 -20.11
C GLY A 155 0.38 -13.46 -19.41
N GLU A 156 -0.09 -14.45 -20.13
CA GLU A 156 -0.77 -15.62 -19.59
C GLU A 156 0.16 -16.39 -18.62
N LYS A 157 1.45 -16.51 -18.96
CA LYS A 157 2.44 -17.16 -18.10
C LYS A 157 2.66 -16.41 -16.80
N ILE A 158 2.77 -15.06 -16.83
CA ILE A 158 2.90 -14.23 -15.62
C ILE A 158 1.73 -14.49 -14.66
N LEU A 159 0.49 -14.51 -15.18
CA LEU A 159 -0.70 -14.76 -14.37
C LEU A 159 -0.73 -16.18 -13.81
N ALA A 160 -0.33 -17.18 -14.59
CA ALA A 160 -0.24 -18.57 -14.15
C ALA A 160 0.83 -18.74 -13.05
N ASP A 161 2.05 -18.22 -13.27
CA ASP A 161 3.14 -18.25 -12.28
C ASP A 161 2.73 -17.53 -10.97
N ALA A 162 1.97 -16.43 -11.06
CA ALA A 162 1.45 -15.71 -9.89
C ALA A 162 0.43 -16.54 -9.12
N THR A 163 -0.49 -17.20 -9.83
CA THR A 163 -1.48 -18.09 -9.22
C THR A 163 -0.79 -19.26 -8.49
N ASP A 164 0.17 -19.91 -9.15
CA ASP A 164 0.92 -21.03 -8.56
C ASP A 164 1.62 -20.58 -7.25
N ARG A 165 2.21 -19.38 -7.24
CA ARG A 165 2.87 -18.81 -6.04
C ARG A 165 1.89 -18.57 -4.88
N LEU A 166 0.69 -18.03 -5.16
CA LEU A 166 -0.31 -17.82 -4.12
C LEU A 166 -0.86 -19.15 -3.59
N VAL A 167 -1.06 -20.15 -4.46
CA VAL A 167 -1.48 -21.50 -4.07
C VAL A 167 -0.39 -22.18 -3.22
N GLU A 168 0.89 -22.05 -3.59
CA GLU A 168 2.03 -22.53 -2.78
C GLU A 168 2.09 -21.83 -1.40
N ALA A 169 1.66 -20.56 -1.32
CA ALA A 169 1.52 -19.83 -0.05
C ALA A 169 0.30 -20.23 0.77
N GLY A 170 -0.57 -21.12 0.26
CA GLY A 170 -1.74 -21.65 0.95
C GLY A 170 -3.06 -20.95 0.64
N VAL A 171 -3.10 -20.09 -0.38
CA VAL A 171 -4.33 -19.45 -0.83
C VAL A 171 -5.18 -20.47 -1.62
N ASP A 172 -6.47 -20.54 -1.33
CA ASP A 172 -7.39 -21.40 -2.05
C ASP A 172 -7.49 -20.95 -3.53
N PRO A 173 -7.28 -21.84 -4.51
CA PRO A 173 -7.42 -21.50 -5.93
C PRO A 173 -8.76 -20.86 -6.29
N ASP A 174 -9.85 -21.25 -5.62
CA ASP A 174 -11.18 -20.69 -5.87
C ASP A 174 -11.31 -19.20 -5.46
N ARG A 175 -10.31 -18.66 -4.75
CA ARG A 175 -10.21 -17.25 -4.38
C ARG A 175 -9.31 -16.43 -5.31
N ILE A 176 -8.77 -17.04 -6.38
CA ILE A 176 -7.80 -16.39 -7.28
C ILE A 176 -8.41 -16.30 -8.69
N ASP A 177 -8.71 -15.08 -9.12
CA ASP A 177 -9.12 -14.79 -10.49
C ASP A 177 -7.95 -14.25 -11.31
N GLN A 178 -7.91 -14.59 -12.60
CA GLN A 178 -6.94 -14.07 -13.56
C GLN A 178 -7.64 -13.21 -14.61
N ARG A 179 -7.08 -12.04 -14.89
CA ARG A 179 -7.59 -11.13 -15.92
C ARG A 179 -6.47 -10.61 -16.79
N LEU A 180 -6.44 -11.06 -18.05
CA LEU A 180 -5.57 -10.54 -19.09
C LEU A 180 -6.34 -9.52 -19.94
N SER A 181 -5.79 -8.34 -20.14
CA SER A 181 -6.37 -7.30 -20.99
C SER A 181 -5.43 -6.92 -22.13
N ASP A 182 -6.00 -6.62 -23.28
CA ASP A 182 -5.25 -6.08 -24.41
C ASP A 182 -5.11 -4.56 -24.26
N GLY A 183 -3.91 -4.02 -24.50
CA GLY A 183 -3.64 -2.57 -24.53
C GLY A 183 -2.41 -2.13 -23.73
N ASP A 184 -2.02 -0.87 -23.96
CA ASP A 184 -0.81 -0.28 -23.37
C ASP A 184 -1.12 0.63 -22.15
N ASP A 185 -2.38 1.02 -21.93
CA ASP A 185 -2.76 1.94 -20.87
C ASP A 185 -3.26 1.21 -19.61
N VAL A 186 -2.30 0.76 -18.81
CA VAL A 186 -2.57 0.09 -17.54
C VAL A 186 -3.23 1.05 -16.53
N GLY A 187 -2.83 2.33 -16.51
CA GLY A 187 -3.34 3.32 -15.57
C GLY A 187 -4.83 3.53 -15.73
N GLN A 188 -5.29 3.79 -16.97
CA GLN A 188 -6.71 3.97 -17.26
C GLN A 188 -7.53 2.71 -16.97
N ARG A 189 -6.97 1.52 -17.25
CA ARG A 189 -7.66 0.26 -16.94
C ARG A 189 -7.81 0.00 -15.43
N ILE A 190 -6.84 0.42 -14.63
CA ILE A 190 -6.95 0.33 -13.17
C ILE A 190 -8.06 1.25 -12.67
N VAL A 191 -8.16 2.47 -13.18
CA VAL A 191 -9.24 3.42 -12.86
C VAL A 191 -10.61 2.85 -13.28
N ASP A 192 -10.73 2.38 -14.52
CA ASP A 192 -11.99 1.82 -15.04
C ASP A 192 -12.49 0.57 -14.26
N LEU A 193 -11.58 -0.11 -13.59
CA LEU A 193 -11.87 -1.31 -12.80
C LEU A 193 -11.94 -1.04 -11.30
N GLY A 194 -11.40 0.10 -10.84
CA GLY A 194 -11.23 0.43 -9.42
C GLY A 194 -12.53 0.27 -8.62
N ASP A 195 -13.64 0.83 -9.10
CA ASP A 195 -14.95 0.76 -8.43
C ASP A 195 -15.46 -0.68 -8.18
N ALA A 196 -14.82 -1.68 -8.75
CA ALA A 196 -15.19 -3.08 -8.57
C ALA A 196 -14.40 -3.80 -7.46
N PHE A 197 -13.42 -3.13 -6.85
CA PHE A 197 -12.51 -3.70 -5.86
C PHE A 197 -12.47 -2.83 -4.61
N ASP A 198 -12.10 -3.45 -3.50
CA ASP A 198 -12.11 -2.80 -2.19
C ASP A 198 -10.70 -2.42 -1.73
N LEU A 199 -9.67 -3.02 -2.36
CA LEU A 199 -8.27 -2.83 -2.01
C LEU A 199 -7.35 -3.05 -3.21
N LEU A 200 -6.40 -2.14 -3.42
CA LEU A 200 -5.41 -2.21 -4.48
C LEU A 200 -4.04 -2.60 -3.92
N VAL A 201 -3.32 -3.51 -4.60
CA VAL A 201 -1.92 -3.83 -4.26
C VAL A 201 -1.04 -3.62 -5.48
N LEU A 202 -0.13 -2.67 -5.39
CA LEU A 202 0.78 -2.24 -6.45
C LEU A 202 2.23 -2.62 -6.14
N GLY A 203 2.95 -3.17 -7.09
CA GLY A 203 4.41 -3.26 -7.03
C GLY A 203 5.07 -1.94 -7.45
N GLU A 204 6.06 -1.46 -6.70
CA GLU A 204 6.90 -0.35 -7.11
C GLU A 204 7.78 -0.79 -8.30
N THR A 205 7.55 -0.22 -9.49
CA THR A 205 8.30 -0.54 -10.71
C THR A 205 9.37 0.50 -11.05
N GLU A 206 9.23 1.72 -10.53
CA GLU A 206 10.19 2.81 -10.70
C GLU A 206 10.31 3.67 -9.43
N PRO A 207 11.53 4.24 -9.17
CA PRO A 207 11.77 5.12 -8.03
C PRO A 207 10.90 6.37 -7.97
N SER A 208 10.30 6.72 -9.09
CA SER A 208 9.41 7.87 -9.23
C SER A 208 7.96 7.55 -8.87
N LEU A 209 7.60 6.28 -8.66
CA LEU A 209 6.20 5.94 -8.36
C LEU A 209 5.78 6.44 -6.99
N LEU A 210 6.57 6.34 -5.92
CA LEU A 210 6.21 6.96 -4.65
C LEU A 210 6.08 8.49 -4.77
N ASN A 211 6.96 9.16 -5.51
CA ASN A 211 6.79 10.58 -5.84
C ASN A 211 5.62 10.86 -6.80
N ARG A 212 5.20 9.86 -7.58
CA ARG A 212 4.03 9.93 -8.47
C ARG A 212 2.76 9.44 -7.77
N ILE A 213 2.86 8.45 -6.89
CA ILE A 213 1.76 7.88 -6.11
C ILE A 213 1.23 8.86 -5.07
N LEU A 214 2.09 9.68 -4.53
CA LEU A 214 1.67 10.86 -3.78
C LEU A 214 1.49 12.08 -4.71
N GLY A 215 1.65 11.93 -6.02
CA GLY A 215 1.64 13.04 -6.95
C GLY A 215 1.15 12.89 -8.40
N THR A 216 1.04 11.73 -9.09
CA THR A 216 0.57 11.72 -10.49
C THR A 216 0.04 10.43 -11.14
N VAL A 217 0.17 9.21 -10.66
CA VAL A 217 -0.56 8.06 -11.25
C VAL A 217 -1.48 7.39 -10.26
N PRO A 218 -1.19 7.36 -9.01
CA PRO A 218 -2.25 7.14 -8.03
C PRO A 218 -2.94 8.42 -7.57
N ALA A 219 -2.42 9.62 -7.90
CA ALA A 219 -3.29 10.78 -7.83
C ALA A 219 -4.43 10.71 -8.87
N GLN A 220 -4.27 10.00 -9.99
CA GLN A 220 -5.41 9.66 -10.85
C GLN A 220 -6.15 8.40 -10.39
N VAL A 221 -5.44 7.37 -9.89
CA VAL A 221 -6.09 6.16 -9.38
C VAL A 221 -6.66 6.39 -7.97
N THR A 222 -6.00 7.12 -7.08
CA THR A 222 -6.51 7.46 -5.73
C THR A 222 -7.27 8.78 -5.65
N ALA A 223 -7.29 9.61 -6.68
CA ALA A 223 -8.16 10.79 -6.76
C ALA A 223 -9.46 10.51 -7.51
N ASP A 224 -9.51 9.43 -8.30
CA ASP A 224 -10.73 8.95 -8.96
C ASP A 224 -11.31 7.69 -8.27
N THR A 225 -10.54 7.02 -7.38
CA THR A 225 -11.03 5.98 -6.46
C THR A 225 -10.59 6.34 -5.06
N ASP A 226 -11.52 6.54 -4.14
CA ASP A 226 -11.23 6.75 -2.71
C ASP A 226 -10.74 5.45 -2.01
N ASP A 227 -10.34 4.42 -2.77
CA ASP A 227 -10.00 3.11 -2.24
C ASP A 227 -8.58 3.07 -1.67
N PRO A 228 -8.36 2.31 -0.57
CA PRO A 228 -7.03 2.13 -0.01
C PRO A 228 -6.12 1.34 -0.95
N ALA A 229 -4.84 1.73 -0.99
CA ALA A 229 -3.86 1.06 -1.83
C ALA A 229 -2.56 0.75 -1.06
N PHE A 230 -2.07 -0.47 -1.19
CA PHE A 230 -0.74 -0.86 -0.72
C PHE A 230 0.27 -0.78 -1.86
N VAL A 231 1.40 -0.14 -1.61
CA VAL A 231 2.53 -0.08 -2.53
C VAL A 231 3.67 -0.90 -1.96
N VAL A 232 3.93 -2.03 -2.58
CA VAL A 232 5.04 -2.92 -2.22
C VAL A 232 6.32 -2.40 -2.87
N ARG A 233 7.29 -2.01 -2.03
CA ARG A 233 8.53 -1.36 -2.45
C ARG A 233 9.54 -2.37 -3.02
N ASN A 234 10.36 -1.91 -3.96
CA ASN A 234 11.45 -2.73 -4.47
C ASN A 234 12.62 -2.79 -3.45
N ALA A 235 13.18 -3.99 -3.21
CA ALA A 235 14.22 -4.21 -2.20
C ALA A 235 15.58 -3.61 -2.55
N GLU A 236 15.83 -3.26 -3.81
CA GLU A 236 17.15 -2.86 -4.31
C GLU A 236 17.46 -1.37 -4.13
N ARG A 237 17.16 -0.79 -2.94
CA ARG A 237 17.54 0.60 -2.69
C ARG A 237 18.22 0.83 -1.36
N PRO A 238 19.49 1.24 -1.44
CA PRO A 238 20.13 1.95 -0.34
C PRO A 238 19.63 3.40 -0.26
#